data_668b3b97e15f99d7b1ab5ddb9065504b
#
_entry.id   668b3b97e15f99d7b1ab5ddb9065504b
#
_cell.length_a   1.000
_cell.length_b   1.000
_cell.length_c   1.000
_cell.angle_alpha   90.00
_cell.angle_beta   90.00
_cell.angle_gamma   90.00
#
_symmetry.space_group_name_H-M   'P 1'
#
loop_
_entity.id
_entity.type
_entity.pdbx_description
1 polymer ?
#
loop_
_entity_poly.entity_id
_entity_poly.type
_entity_poly.pdbx_seq_one_letter_code
_entity_poly.pdbx_strand_id
1 'polypeptide(L)'
;MAREDNIRVFEDTEAWCRTNRKIAESLKASQAAQELILETDALPDLDKNRYEKPAKVVVSKKRTLEAARGYAGQKVAVHNFASATNPGGGVTTGAGAQEECICRCST
;
A
#
# COMPACT_ATOMS: atom_id res chain seq x y z
N MET A 1 18.22 -2.65 7.69
CA MET A 1 18.68 -1.56 6.80
C MET A 1 18.86 -0.31 7.64
N ALA A 2 19.99 0.40 7.45
CA ALA A 2 20.23 1.64 8.18
C ALA A 2 19.21 2.73 7.79
N ARG A 3 19.00 3.69 8.70
CA ARG A 3 18.05 4.79 8.48
C ARG A 3 18.40 5.63 7.25
N GLU A 4 19.69 5.90 7.03
CA GLU A 4 20.16 6.62 5.84
C GLU A 4 19.88 5.86 4.54
N ASP A 5 20.00 4.54 4.55
CA ASP A 5 19.68 3.72 3.39
C ASP A 5 18.18 3.78 3.07
N ASN A 6 17.33 3.79 4.08
CA ASN A 6 15.89 3.96 3.90
C ASN A 6 15.54 5.31 3.28
N ILE A 7 16.21 6.37 3.69
CA ILE A 7 16.03 7.70 3.11
C ILE A 7 16.42 7.70 1.62
N ARG A 8 17.55 7.11 1.28
CA ARG A 8 18.02 7.02 -0.13
C ARG A 8 17.04 6.22 -1.00
N VAL A 9 16.52 5.11 -0.49
CA VAL A 9 15.54 4.31 -1.23
C VAL A 9 14.27 5.11 -1.47
N PHE A 10 13.79 5.85 -0.48
CA PHE A 10 12.61 6.70 -0.64
C PHE A 10 12.84 7.83 -1.65
N GLU A 11 13.96 8.51 -1.59
CA GLU A 11 14.34 9.57 -2.53
C GLU A 11 14.44 9.04 -3.97
N ASP A 12 14.99 7.84 -4.15
CA ASP A 12 15.05 7.16 -5.44
C ASP A 12 13.66 6.83 -5.97
N THR A 13 12.79 6.27 -5.13
CA THR A 13 11.39 5.99 -5.50
C THR A 13 10.66 7.27 -5.90
N GLU A 14 10.84 8.35 -5.14
CA GLU A 14 10.23 9.65 -5.45
C GLU A 14 10.73 10.20 -6.79
N ALA A 15 12.02 10.06 -7.08
CA ALA A 15 12.59 10.44 -8.37
C ALA A 15 11.99 9.62 -9.52
N TRP A 16 11.82 8.32 -9.36
CA TRP A 16 11.16 7.46 -10.34
C TRP A 16 9.71 7.86 -10.59
N CYS A 17 8.97 8.23 -9.54
CA CYS A 17 7.60 8.73 -9.68
C CYS A 17 7.50 9.99 -10.55
N ARG A 18 8.54 10.83 -10.51
CA ARG A 18 8.58 12.06 -11.32
C ARG A 18 9.08 11.85 -12.75
N THR A 19 10.03 10.91 -12.95
CA THR A 19 10.78 10.77 -14.21
C THR A 19 10.35 9.60 -15.07
N ASN A 20 9.79 8.54 -14.49
CA ASN A 20 9.32 7.40 -15.25
C ASN A 20 7.85 7.58 -15.65
N ARG A 21 7.58 7.62 -16.95
CA ARG A 21 6.23 7.88 -17.47
C ARG A 21 5.18 6.88 -16.98
N LYS A 22 5.50 5.58 -17.00
CA LYS A 22 4.56 4.53 -16.58
C LYS A 22 4.23 4.63 -15.10
N ILE A 23 5.23 4.93 -14.27
CA ILE A 23 5.04 5.10 -12.83
C ILE A 23 4.23 6.38 -12.56
N ALA A 24 4.53 7.48 -13.22
CA ALA A 24 3.79 8.73 -13.08
C ALA A 24 2.31 8.57 -13.50
N GLU A 25 2.04 7.86 -14.57
CA GLU A 25 0.67 7.55 -15.02
C GLU A 25 -0.07 6.66 -14.02
N SER A 26 0.59 5.65 -13.47
CA SER A 26 0.03 4.77 -12.43
C SER A 26 -0.29 5.55 -11.15
N LEU A 27 0.60 6.43 -10.71
CA LEU A 27 0.37 7.30 -9.56
C LEU A 27 -0.85 8.20 -9.77
N LYS A 28 -0.95 8.82 -10.93
CA LYS A 28 -2.08 9.67 -11.28
C LYS A 28 -3.40 8.91 -11.29
N ALA A 29 -3.41 7.70 -11.87
CA ALA A 29 -4.58 6.83 -11.88
C ALA A 29 -5.00 6.40 -10.46
N SER A 30 -4.05 6.06 -9.62
CA SER A 30 -4.28 5.73 -8.21
C SER A 30 -4.89 6.90 -7.44
N GLN A 31 -4.35 8.10 -7.61
CA GLN A 31 -4.89 9.31 -6.98
C GLN A 31 -6.32 9.60 -7.45
N ALA A 32 -6.61 9.43 -8.73
CA ALA A 32 -7.96 9.64 -9.28
C ALA A 32 -8.98 8.60 -8.78
N ALA A 33 -8.53 7.40 -8.46
CA ALA A 33 -9.39 6.32 -7.95
C ALA A 33 -9.50 6.29 -6.42
N GLN A 34 -8.84 7.20 -5.72
CA GLN A 34 -8.88 7.25 -4.26
C GLN A 34 -10.27 7.59 -3.75
N GLU A 35 -10.73 6.83 -2.76
CA GLU A 35 -12.00 7.05 -2.08
C GLU A 35 -11.75 7.30 -0.60
N LEU A 36 -12.41 8.32 -0.06
CA LEU A 36 -12.47 8.58 1.37
C LEU A 36 -13.79 8.03 1.92
N ILE A 37 -13.69 7.07 2.84
CA ILE A 37 -14.85 6.47 3.50
C ILE A 37 -14.83 6.90 4.96
N LEU A 38 -15.87 7.62 5.37
CA LEU A 38 -16.02 8.09 6.76
C LEU A 38 -16.81 7.06 7.57
N GLU A 39 -16.67 7.12 8.89
CA GLU A 39 -17.42 6.24 9.81
C GLU A 39 -18.93 6.45 9.72
N THR A 40 -19.37 7.62 9.26
CA THR A 40 -20.79 7.97 9.06
C THR A 40 -21.33 7.55 7.69
N ASP A 41 -20.48 7.09 6.79
CA ASP A 41 -20.90 6.67 5.45
C ASP A 41 -21.64 5.33 5.50
N ALA A 42 -22.66 5.19 4.67
CA ALA A 42 -23.38 3.93 4.54
C ALA A 42 -22.47 2.89 3.88
N LEU A 43 -22.38 1.71 4.50
CA LEU A 43 -21.67 0.59 3.90
C LEU A 43 -22.56 -0.07 2.84
N PRO A 44 -21.97 -0.60 1.74
CA PRO A 44 -22.75 -1.33 0.76
C PRO A 44 -23.34 -2.61 1.36
N ASP A 45 -24.53 -2.98 0.93
CA ASP A 45 -25.11 -4.27 1.26
C ASP A 45 -24.28 -5.39 0.63
N LEU A 46 -23.81 -6.30 1.46
CA LEU A 46 -23.04 -7.46 1.02
C LEU A 46 -23.89 -8.72 1.14
N ASP A 47 -23.93 -9.51 0.07
CA ASP A 47 -24.49 -10.85 0.13
C ASP A 47 -23.55 -11.76 0.94
N LYS A 48 -23.97 -12.12 2.16
CA LYS A 48 -23.21 -12.97 3.07
C LYS A 48 -23.03 -14.39 2.53
N ASN A 49 -23.86 -14.80 1.59
CA ASN A 49 -23.87 -16.14 1.02
C ASN A 49 -23.26 -16.22 -0.39
N ARG A 50 -22.59 -15.15 -0.86
CA ARG A 50 -22.01 -15.11 -2.21
C ARG A 50 -20.88 -16.10 -2.46
N TYR A 51 -20.30 -16.66 -1.42
CA TYR A 51 -19.28 -17.70 -1.50
C TYR A 51 -19.73 -18.94 -0.75
N GLU A 52 -19.57 -20.10 -1.38
CA GLU A 52 -19.94 -21.40 -0.79
C GLU A 52 -18.94 -21.86 0.26
N LYS A 53 -17.69 -21.44 0.17
CA LYS A 53 -16.60 -21.86 1.04
C LYS A 53 -16.01 -20.67 1.79
N PRO A 54 -15.55 -20.88 3.04
CA PRO A 54 -14.82 -19.85 3.77
C PRO A 54 -13.50 -19.52 3.06
N ALA A 55 -12.99 -18.31 3.26
CA ALA A 55 -11.72 -17.88 2.73
C ALA A 55 -10.57 -18.72 3.30
N LYS A 56 -9.59 -19.03 2.46
CA LYS A 56 -8.33 -19.64 2.91
C LYS A 56 -7.48 -18.59 3.62
N VAL A 57 -7.08 -18.87 4.84
CA VAL A 57 -6.18 -18.03 5.63
C VAL A 57 -4.78 -18.60 5.57
N VAL A 58 -3.82 -17.80 5.16
CA VAL A 58 -2.40 -18.17 5.10
C VAL A 58 -1.58 -17.18 5.92
N VAL A 59 -0.77 -17.70 6.84
CA VAL A 59 0.18 -16.91 7.62
C VAL A 59 1.59 -17.21 7.11
N SER A 60 2.35 -16.16 6.83
CA SER A 60 3.72 -16.30 6.35
C SER A 60 4.65 -15.26 7.01
N LYS A 61 5.96 -15.48 6.89
CA LYS A 61 6.98 -14.53 7.37
C LYS A 61 7.30 -13.42 6.36
N LYS A 62 6.61 -13.39 5.22
CA LYS A 62 6.83 -12.37 4.19
C LYS A 62 6.36 -11.00 4.66
N ARG A 63 7.04 -9.96 4.19
CA ARG A 63 6.57 -8.58 4.35
C ARG A 63 5.34 -8.34 3.48
N THR A 64 4.57 -7.31 3.78
CA THR A 64 3.27 -7.04 3.15
C THR A 64 3.33 -7.00 1.62
N LEU A 65 4.20 -6.21 1.03
CA LEU A 65 4.31 -6.11 -0.44
C LEU A 65 4.89 -7.37 -1.08
N GLU A 66 5.80 -8.03 -0.39
CA GLU A 66 6.35 -9.32 -0.83
C GLU A 66 5.25 -10.38 -0.91
N ALA A 67 4.38 -10.44 0.10
CA ALA A 67 3.22 -11.34 0.10
C ALA A 67 2.23 -10.96 -1.00
N ALA A 68 1.94 -9.67 -1.17
CA ALA A 68 1.02 -9.18 -2.20
C ALA A 68 1.49 -9.53 -3.61
N ARG A 69 2.78 -9.44 -3.90
CA ARG A 69 3.35 -9.82 -5.20
C ARG A 69 3.09 -11.26 -5.59
N GLY A 70 2.96 -12.15 -4.62
CA GLY A 70 2.60 -13.56 -4.86
C GLY A 70 1.22 -13.75 -5.47
N TYR A 71 0.37 -12.74 -5.43
CA TYR A 71 -0.98 -12.73 -6.00
C TYR A 71 -1.10 -11.83 -7.23
N ALA A 72 0.02 -11.51 -7.89
CA ALA A 72 0.02 -10.70 -9.10
C ALA A 72 -0.94 -11.27 -10.16
N GLY A 73 -1.68 -10.40 -10.85
CA GLY A 73 -2.70 -10.79 -11.80
C GLY A 73 -4.09 -11.04 -11.20
N GLN A 74 -4.22 -11.01 -9.89
CA GLN A 74 -5.49 -11.08 -9.16
C GLN A 74 -5.87 -9.73 -8.59
N LYS A 75 -7.12 -9.58 -8.16
CA LYS A 75 -7.53 -8.40 -7.37
C LYS A 75 -7.00 -8.56 -5.95
N VAL A 76 -6.12 -7.67 -5.54
CA VAL A 76 -5.44 -7.72 -4.24
C VAL A 76 -5.74 -6.45 -3.46
N ALA A 77 -6.16 -6.60 -2.20
CA ALA A 77 -6.23 -5.49 -1.26
C ALA A 77 -5.10 -5.61 -0.23
N VAL A 78 -4.45 -4.51 0.06
CA VAL A 78 -3.36 -4.43 1.03
C VAL A 78 -3.78 -3.48 2.15
N HIS A 79 -3.77 -3.98 3.40
CA HIS A 79 -4.03 -3.15 4.57
C HIS A 79 -2.75 -2.38 4.94
N ASN A 80 -2.85 -1.06 4.99
CA ASN A 80 -1.79 -0.19 5.47
C ASN A 80 -2.07 0.21 6.93
N PHE A 81 -1.17 -0.10 7.84
CA PHE A 81 -1.23 0.34 9.24
C PHE A 81 -0.77 1.80 9.36
N ALA A 82 -1.53 2.68 8.73
CA ALA A 82 -1.18 4.07 8.55
C ALA A 82 -1.15 4.85 9.88
N SER A 83 -0.29 5.87 9.92
CA SER A 83 -0.34 6.88 10.98
C SER A 83 -1.68 7.61 10.96
N ALA A 84 -2.25 7.87 12.13
CA ALA A 84 -3.50 8.61 12.25
C ALA A 84 -3.37 10.11 11.90
N THR A 85 -2.16 10.65 11.89
CA THR A 85 -1.90 12.08 11.76
C THR A 85 -0.96 12.46 10.62
N ASN A 86 -0.02 11.57 10.26
CA ASN A 86 1.01 11.85 9.25
C ASN A 86 0.91 10.87 8.09
N PRO A 87 0.37 11.25 6.93
CA PRO A 87 0.40 10.40 5.74
C PRO A 87 1.83 9.97 5.39
N GLY A 88 2.06 8.67 5.24
CA GLY A 88 3.39 8.11 4.99
C GLY A 88 4.26 7.97 6.25
N GLY A 89 3.77 8.37 7.41
CA GLY A 89 4.50 8.28 8.69
C GLY A 89 5.83 9.00 8.65
N GLY A 90 6.88 8.32 9.08
CA GLY A 90 8.27 8.84 9.09
C GLY A 90 9.10 8.42 7.87
N VAL A 91 8.49 8.21 6.70
CA VAL A 91 9.19 7.72 5.50
C VAL A 91 10.33 8.63 5.05
N THR A 92 10.16 9.95 5.16
CA THR A 92 11.20 10.92 4.78
C THR A 92 12.42 10.93 5.69
N THR A 93 12.25 10.44 6.93
CA THR A 93 13.32 10.37 7.94
C THR A 93 13.85 8.96 8.15
N GLY A 94 13.47 8.01 7.31
CA GLY A 94 14.02 6.66 7.29
C GLY A 94 13.43 5.68 8.28
N ALA A 95 12.25 5.98 8.85
CA ALA A 95 11.55 5.04 9.73
C ALA A 95 11.21 3.74 8.99
N GLY A 96 11.17 2.61 9.70
CA GLY A 96 11.14 1.28 9.12
C GLY A 96 9.90 0.45 9.42
N ALA A 97 8.79 1.06 9.86
CA ALA A 97 7.54 0.33 10.10
C ALA A 97 6.81 -0.03 8.78
N GLN A 98 5.67 -0.67 8.89
CA GLN A 98 4.95 -1.18 7.71
C GLN A 98 4.52 -0.07 6.75
N GLU A 99 3.94 1.02 7.24
CA GLU A 99 3.53 2.15 6.40
C GLU A 99 4.70 2.72 5.61
N GLU A 100 5.83 2.95 6.27
CA GLU A 100 7.02 3.51 5.64
C GLU A 100 7.61 2.55 4.60
N CYS A 101 7.57 1.24 4.84
CA CYS A 101 8.00 0.25 3.85
C CYS A 101 7.11 0.27 2.60
N ILE A 102 5.80 0.39 2.76
CA ILE A 102 4.87 0.51 1.64
C ILE A 102 5.15 1.78 0.84
N CYS A 103 5.23 2.92 1.50
CA CYS A 103 5.47 4.22 0.85
C CYS A 103 6.85 4.29 0.17
N ARG A 104 7.85 3.59 0.71
CA ARG A 104 9.19 3.55 0.17
C ARG A 104 9.31 2.74 -1.11
N CYS A 105 8.48 1.71 -1.26
CA CYS A 105 8.59 0.70 -2.33
C CYS A 105 7.44 0.74 -3.33
N SER A 106 6.51 1.69 -3.22
CA SER A 106 5.35 1.81 -4.10
C SER A 106 4.95 3.25 -4.34
N THR A 107 4.06 3.44 -5.28
CA THR A 107 3.47 4.76 -5.62
C THR A 107 2.09 4.94 -4.99
#